data_a44bccb845c19754569f40310750ceb6
#
_entry.id   a44bccb845c19754569f40310750ceb6
#
_cell.length_a   1.000
_cell.length_b   1.000
_cell.length_c   1.000
_cell.angle_alpha   90.00
_cell.angle_beta   90.00
_cell.angle_gamma   90.00
#
_symmetry.space_group_name_H-M   'P 1'
#
loop_
_entity.id
_entity.type
_entity.pdbx_description
1 polymer ?
#
loop_
_entity_poly.entity_id
_entity_poly.type
_entity_poly.pdbx_seq_one_letter_code
_entity_poly.pdbx_strand_id
1 'polypeptide(L)'
;VYVIVRGKRSFATNGIMAHVLGYLKEINADQLRRLRKAGYRRGDEIGQRGLEKRWEQHLAGRSGGEKVEVDAMGRKVRVIDRMKATPGHNVVLTLDRELQQVAYDGLKGKEGSVVVLKVDTGAVLALVNSPAFKPKEFARGLTPGEWRQITEHEDDPLVNRAAQGQYPPGSTFKIVTALAALQEGVISPNKTLFCGGSYSCLLYTSDAADDTPCV
;
A
#
# COMPACT_ATOMS: atom_id res chain seq x y z
N VAL A 1 -32.56 -24.83 -0.61
CA VAL A 1 -31.55 -24.08 0.14
C VAL A 1 -30.37 -23.77 -0.81
N TYR A 2 -29.73 -22.64 -0.63
CA TYR A 2 -28.51 -22.28 -1.37
C TYR A 2 -27.30 -22.39 -0.46
N VAL A 3 -26.29 -23.12 -0.92
CA VAL A 3 -24.96 -23.18 -0.30
C VAL A 3 -24.02 -22.36 -1.18
N ILE A 4 -23.41 -21.33 -0.62
CA ILE A 4 -22.51 -20.44 -1.36
C ILE A 4 -21.07 -20.92 -1.15
N VAL A 5 -20.34 -21.11 -2.25
CA VAL A 5 -18.91 -21.40 -2.25
C VAL A 5 -18.18 -20.09 -2.56
N ARG A 6 -17.46 -19.55 -1.58
CA ARG A 6 -16.70 -18.30 -1.72
C ARG A 6 -15.22 -18.60 -1.88
N GLY A 7 -14.57 -17.88 -2.78
CA GLY A 7 -13.13 -17.81 -2.79
C GLY A 7 -12.64 -17.05 -1.56
N LYS A 8 -11.61 -17.56 -0.90
CA LYS A 8 -10.93 -16.85 0.20
C LYS A 8 -9.60 -16.32 -0.30
N ARG A 9 -9.40 -15.00 -0.19
CA ARG A 9 -8.09 -14.39 -0.46
C ARG A 9 -7.17 -14.61 0.74
N SER A 10 -5.92 -14.98 0.47
CA SER A 10 -4.91 -15.22 1.49
C SER A 10 -3.66 -14.42 1.19
N PHE A 11 -3.08 -13.80 2.22
CA PHE A 11 -1.86 -13.02 2.12
C PHE A 11 -0.66 -13.89 2.51
N ALA A 12 0.27 -14.12 1.58
CA ALA A 12 1.47 -14.90 1.83
C ALA A 12 2.56 -14.10 2.59
N THR A 13 2.48 -12.76 2.57
CA THR A 13 3.50 -11.86 3.11
C THR A 13 3.11 -11.30 4.48
N ASN A 14 4.06 -11.31 5.41
CA ASN A 14 3.89 -10.78 6.77
C ASN A 14 4.31 -9.30 6.83
N GLY A 15 3.43 -8.39 6.40
CA GLY A 15 3.70 -6.94 6.52
C GLY A 15 4.58 -6.33 5.42
N ILE A 16 5.46 -7.09 4.80
CA ILE A 16 6.45 -6.60 3.80
C ILE A 16 5.80 -5.82 2.65
N MET A 17 4.62 -6.25 2.21
CA MET A 17 3.84 -5.62 1.13
C MET A 17 2.54 -5.00 1.64
N ALA A 18 2.38 -4.78 2.93
CA ALA A 18 1.11 -4.38 3.55
C ALA A 18 0.49 -3.14 2.89
N HIS A 19 1.27 -2.08 2.72
CA HIS A 19 0.78 -0.80 2.19
C HIS A 19 0.54 -0.83 0.67
N VAL A 20 1.23 -1.72 -0.05
CA VAL A 20 1.01 -1.93 -1.49
C VAL A 20 -0.24 -2.76 -1.70
N LEU A 21 -0.33 -3.92 -1.06
CA LEU A 21 -1.47 -4.83 -1.19
C LEU A 21 -2.73 -4.24 -0.56
N GLY A 22 -2.59 -3.64 0.61
CA GLY A 22 -3.73 -3.23 1.42
C GLY A 22 -4.29 -4.39 2.24
N TYR A 23 -5.56 -4.30 2.58
CA TYR A 23 -6.25 -5.32 3.37
C TYR A 23 -7.71 -5.47 2.95
N LEU A 24 -8.29 -6.61 3.33
CA LEU A 24 -9.68 -6.97 3.15
C LEU A 24 -10.46 -6.76 4.45
N LYS A 25 -11.72 -6.42 4.30
CA LYS A 25 -12.70 -6.39 5.41
C LYS A 25 -14.06 -6.78 4.88
N GLU A 26 -14.92 -7.30 5.74
CA GLU A 26 -16.32 -7.55 5.39
C GLU A 26 -16.97 -6.27 4.88
N ILE A 27 -17.74 -6.42 3.81
CA ILE A 27 -18.47 -5.34 3.16
C ILE A 27 -19.45 -4.69 4.15
N ASN A 28 -19.37 -3.37 4.28
CA ASN A 28 -20.29 -2.63 5.12
C ASN A 28 -21.62 -2.31 4.39
N ALA A 29 -22.61 -1.79 5.13
CA ALA A 29 -23.95 -1.52 4.59
C ALA A 29 -23.93 -0.52 3.40
N ASP A 30 -23.06 0.49 3.45
CA ASP A 30 -22.94 1.51 2.40
C ASP A 30 -22.29 0.97 1.14
N GLN A 31 -21.21 0.20 1.31
CA GLN A 31 -20.55 -0.50 0.22
C GLN A 31 -21.50 -1.52 -0.42
N LEU A 32 -22.26 -2.27 0.40
CA LEU A 32 -23.22 -3.25 -0.08
C LEU A 32 -24.34 -2.59 -0.90
N ARG A 33 -24.87 -1.44 -0.47
CA ARG A 33 -25.88 -0.69 -1.25
C ARG A 33 -25.36 -0.33 -2.65
N ARG A 34 -24.12 0.11 -2.75
CA ARG A 34 -23.48 0.51 -4.02
C ARG A 34 -23.14 -0.68 -4.91
N LEU A 35 -22.70 -1.78 -4.31
CA LEU A 35 -22.13 -2.94 -5.04
C LEU A 35 -23.08 -4.12 -5.18
N ARG A 36 -24.31 -4.02 -4.67
CA ARG A 36 -25.34 -5.06 -4.76
C ARG A 36 -25.62 -5.50 -6.21
N LYS A 37 -25.65 -4.54 -7.13
CA LYS A 37 -25.82 -4.82 -8.57
C LYS A 37 -24.64 -5.55 -9.19
N ALA A 38 -23.47 -5.43 -8.60
CA ALA A 38 -22.25 -6.16 -9.01
C ALA A 38 -22.18 -7.57 -8.40
N GLY A 39 -23.22 -8.00 -7.65
CA GLY A 39 -23.31 -9.37 -7.12
C GLY A 39 -22.83 -9.54 -5.69
N TYR A 40 -22.35 -8.48 -5.03
CA TYR A 40 -21.91 -8.57 -3.63
C TYR A 40 -23.07 -8.81 -2.67
N ARG A 41 -22.79 -9.57 -1.63
CA ARG A 41 -23.73 -9.96 -0.58
C ARG A 41 -23.14 -9.67 0.80
N ARG A 42 -23.99 -9.64 1.80
CA ARG A 42 -23.57 -9.55 3.20
C ARG A 42 -22.60 -10.70 3.54
N GLY A 43 -21.53 -10.38 4.23
CA GLY A 43 -20.46 -11.32 4.57
C GLY A 43 -19.42 -11.54 3.48
N ASP A 44 -19.50 -10.85 2.34
CA ASP A 44 -18.42 -10.84 1.35
C ASP A 44 -17.27 -9.94 1.85
N GLU A 45 -16.04 -10.34 1.54
CA GLU A 45 -14.86 -9.53 1.80
C GLU A 45 -14.57 -8.62 0.61
N ILE A 46 -14.17 -7.37 0.90
CA ILE A 46 -13.84 -6.37 -0.12
C ILE A 46 -12.56 -5.63 0.26
N GLY A 47 -11.77 -5.26 -0.74
CA GLY A 47 -10.56 -4.46 -0.57
C GLY A 47 -10.86 -3.07 -0.01
N GLN A 48 -10.17 -2.71 1.08
CA GLN A 48 -10.35 -1.42 1.75
C GLN A 48 -9.26 -0.42 1.38
N ARG A 49 -8.05 -0.91 1.10
CA ARG A 49 -6.88 -0.09 0.74
C ARG A 49 -6.00 -0.80 -0.30
N GLY A 50 -5.03 -0.06 -0.84
CA GLY A 50 -4.00 -0.58 -1.73
C GLY A 50 -4.55 -1.19 -3.02
N LEU A 51 -3.83 -2.18 -3.53
CA LEU A 51 -4.19 -2.91 -4.74
C LEU A 51 -5.50 -3.68 -4.57
N GLU A 52 -5.76 -4.23 -3.38
CA GLU A 52 -7.01 -4.93 -3.10
C GLU A 52 -8.22 -4.03 -3.35
N LYS A 53 -8.18 -2.75 -2.94
CA LYS A 53 -9.24 -1.78 -3.22
C LYS A 53 -9.25 -1.34 -4.69
N ARG A 54 -8.08 -1.05 -5.24
CA ARG A 54 -7.97 -0.46 -6.59
C ARG A 54 -8.38 -1.45 -7.67
N TRP A 55 -8.06 -2.73 -7.47
CA TRP A 55 -8.29 -3.80 -8.43
C TRP A 55 -9.33 -4.82 -7.97
N GLU A 56 -10.18 -4.46 -7.00
CA GLU A 56 -11.21 -5.33 -6.43
C GLU A 56 -12.04 -6.05 -7.49
N GLN A 57 -12.51 -5.34 -8.52
CA GLN A 57 -13.35 -5.91 -9.58
C GLN A 57 -12.64 -7.00 -10.40
N HIS A 58 -11.29 -6.92 -10.49
CA HIS A 58 -10.49 -7.91 -11.20
C HIS A 58 -10.08 -9.07 -10.28
N LEU A 59 -9.83 -8.77 -9.00
CA LEU A 59 -9.32 -9.75 -8.02
C LEU A 59 -10.44 -10.59 -7.38
N ALA A 60 -11.66 -10.07 -7.28
CA ALA A 60 -12.75 -10.71 -6.54
C ALA A 60 -13.22 -12.04 -7.13
N GLY A 61 -13.15 -12.19 -8.47
CA GLY A 61 -13.76 -13.31 -9.14
C GLY A 61 -15.28 -13.38 -8.98
N ARG A 62 -15.86 -14.55 -9.11
CA ARG A 62 -17.28 -14.80 -8.90
C ARG A 62 -17.47 -15.99 -7.96
N SER A 63 -18.24 -15.80 -6.91
CA SER A 63 -18.62 -16.88 -6.00
C SER A 63 -19.44 -17.93 -6.73
N GLY A 64 -19.19 -19.19 -6.41
CA GLY A 64 -20.01 -20.30 -6.84
C GLY A 64 -21.13 -20.59 -5.83
N GLY A 65 -21.93 -21.61 -6.14
CA GLY A 65 -22.96 -22.06 -5.21
C GLY A 65 -23.62 -23.34 -5.66
N GLU A 66 -24.28 -23.98 -4.73
CA GLU A 66 -25.14 -25.13 -5.00
C GLU A 66 -26.56 -24.83 -4.53
N LYS A 67 -27.52 -25.09 -5.38
CA LYS A 67 -28.92 -25.19 -5.00
C LYS A 67 -29.19 -26.60 -4.55
N VAL A 68 -29.47 -26.79 -3.29
CA VAL A 68 -29.69 -28.12 -2.71
C VAL A 68 -31.10 -28.27 -2.18
N GLU A 69 -31.63 -29.47 -2.34
CA GLU A 69 -32.82 -29.90 -1.64
C GLU A 69 -32.43 -30.43 -0.26
N VAL A 70 -33.17 -30.04 0.76
CA VAL A 70 -32.95 -30.50 2.13
C VAL A 70 -34.22 -31.15 2.66
N ASP A 71 -34.03 -32.11 3.58
CA ASP A 71 -35.16 -32.72 4.31
C ASP A 71 -35.69 -31.77 5.42
N ALA A 72 -36.71 -32.21 6.13
CA ALA A 72 -37.30 -31.47 7.24
C ALA A 72 -36.32 -31.15 8.39
N MET A 73 -35.20 -31.86 8.47
CA MET A 73 -34.14 -31.69 9.47
C MET A 73 -32.98 -30.82 8.91
N GLY A 74 -33.10 -30.27 7.69
CA GLY A 74 -32.05 -29.44 7.06
C GLY A 74 -30.89 -30.24 6.45
N ARG A 75 -30.96 -31.57 6.37
CA ARG A 75 -29.89 -32.38 5.78
C ARG A 75 -30.01 -32.36 4.27
N LYS A 76 -28.86 -32.24 3.60
CA LYS A 76 -28.75 -32.22 2.13
C LYS A 76 -29.20 -33.58 1.55
N VAL A 77 -30.25 -33.53 0.72
CA VAL A 77 -30.81 -34.72 0.02
C VAL A 77 -30.16 -34.84 -1.35
N ARG A 78 -30.23 -33.82 -2.17
CA ARG A 78 -29.63 -33.79 -3.50
C ARG A 78 -29.25 -32.38 -3.94
N VAL A 79 -28.32 -32.31 -4.90
CA VAL A 79 -27.98 -31.06 -5.60
C VAL A 79 -28.92 -30.91 -6.77
N ILE A 80 -29.62 -29.79 -6.82
CA ILE A 80 -30.56 -29.47 -7.92
C ILE A 80 -29.79 -28.76 -9.04
N ASP A 81 -28.89 -27.83 -8.64
CA ASP A 81 -28.12 -27.01 -9.60
C ASP A 81 -26.78 -26.62 -8.97
N ARG A 82 -25.74 -26.42 -9.79
CA ARG A 82 -24.40 -26.06 -9.36
C ARG A 82 -23.82 -24.97 -10.25
N MET A 83 -23.52 -23.84 -9.66
CA MET A 83 -22.77 -22.77 -10.29
C MET A 83 -21.29 -22.84 -9.83
N LYS A 84 -20.36 -23.02 -10.76
CA LYS A 84 -18.93 -23.05 -10.43
C LYS A 84 -18.44 -21.66 -10.01
N ALA A 85 -17.59 -21.62 -8.98
CA ALA A 85 -16.84 -20.40 -8.66
C ALA A 85 -15.82 -20.12 -9.78
N THR A 86 -15.67 -18.86 -10.12
CA THR A 86 -14.64 -18.41 -11.09
C THR A 86 -13.62 -17.58 -10.30
N PRO A 87 -12.33 -17.92 -10.31
CA PRO A 87 -11.30 -17.13 -9.66
C PRO A 87 -11.19 -15.75 -10.32
N GLY A 88 -10.69 -14.77 -9.59
CA GLY A 88 -10.33 -13.47 -10.14
C GLY A 88 -9.10 -13.53 -11.04
N HIS A 89 -8.80 -12.41 -11.66
CA HIS A 89 -7.62 -12.27 -12.52
C HIS A 89 -6.36 -12.02 -11.70
N ASN A 90 -5.22 -12.40 -12.25
CA ASN A 90 -3.92 -12.09 -11.67
C ASN A 90 -3.53 -10.65 -12.00
N VAL A 91 -2.89 -9.98 -11.04
CA VAL A 91 -2.24 -8.68 -11.23
C VAL A 91 -0.74 -8.89 -11.07
N VAL A 92 0.02 -8.56 -12.12
CA VAL A 92 1.48 -8.64 -12.10
C VAL A 92 2.01 -7.26 -11.71
N LEU A 93 2.91 -7.24 -10.75
CA LEU A 93 3.54 -6.02 -10.24
C LEU A 93 4.97 -5.91 -10.77
N THR A 94 5.48 -4.67 -10.78
CA THR A 94 6.89 -4.40 -11.07
C THR A 94 7.80 -4.62 -9.86
N LEU A 95 7.21 -4.89 -8.69
CA LEU A 95 7.97 -5.10 -7.46
C LEU A 95 8.85 -6.34 -7.56
N ASP A 96 10.11 -6.17 -7.21
CA ASP A 96 11.06 -7.23 -7.01
C ASP A 96 10.97 -7.75 -5.57
N ARG A 97 10.76 -9.05 -5.42
CA ARG A 97 10.56 -9.66 -4.10
C ARG A 97 11.78 -9.57 -3.21
N GLU A 98 12.97 -9.74 -3.79
CA GLU A 98 14.23 -9.74 -3.03
C GLU A 98 14.57 -8.32 -2.58
N LEU A 99 14.46 -7.33 -3.48
CA LEU A 99 14.64 -5.93 -3.13
C LEU A 99 13.64 -5.47 -2.06
N GLN A 100 12.38 -5.89 -2.18
CA GLN A 100 11.34 -5.59 -1.18
C GLN A 100 11.71 -6.16 0.20
N GLN A 101 12.24 -7.40 0.23
CA GLN A 101 12.67 -8.03 1.47
C GLN A 101 13.87 -7.31 2.09
N VAL A 102 14.91 -7.02 1.29
CA VAL A 102 16.11 -6.31 1.76
C VAL A 102 15.75 -4.92 2.30
N ALA A 103 14.90 -4.18 1.57
CA ALA A 103 14.42 -2.88 2.02
C ALA A 103 13.63 -2.96 3.34
N TYR A 104 12.79 -3.98 3.50
CA TYR A 104 12.03 -4.21 4.72
C TYR A 104 12.94 -4.52 5.91
N ASP A 105 13.92 -5.41 5.71
CA ASP A 105 14.88 -5.79 6.76
C ASP A 105 15.77 -4.61 7.16
N GLY A 106 16.13 -3.74 6.21
CA GLY A 106 16.89 -2.52 6.46
C GLY A 106 16.16 -1.47 7.30
N LEU A 107 14.83 -1.49 7.27
CA LEU A 107 13.98 -0.62 8.09
C LEU A 107 13.59 -1.23 9.45
N LYS A 108 13.98 -2.46 9.72
CA LYS A 108 13.59 -3.14 10.96
C LYS A 108 13.99 -2.34 12.20
N GLY A 109 13.01 -2.05 13.08
CA GLY A 109 13.20 -1.24 14.28
C GLY A 109 13.40 0.26 14.02
N LYS A 110 13.11 0.73 12.81
CA LYS A 110 13.15 2.15 12.44
C LYS A 110 11.79 2.57 11.88
N GLU A 111 11.44 3.82 12.07
CA GLU A 111 10.32 4.47 11.40
C GLU A 111 10.80 5.08 10.07
N GLY A 112 10.04 4.85 9.00
CA GLY A 112 10.38 5.42 7.70
C GLY A 112 9.84 4.64 6.51
N SER A 113 10.36 4.97 5.34
CA SER A 113 10.02 4.29 4.08
C SER A 113 11.22 4.16 3.15
N VAL A 114 11.18 3.13 2.30
CA VAL A 114 12.13 2.93 1.21
C VAL A 114 11.35 2.78 -0.08
N VAL A 115 11.73 3.54 -1.10
CA VAL A 115 11.19 3.44 -2.46
C VAL A 115 12.35 3.25 -3.42
N VAL A 116 12.30 2.20 -4.24
CA VAL A 116 13.30 1.91 -5.27
C VAL A 116 12.61 1.99 -6.63
N LEU A 117 13.13 2.85 -7.49
CA LEU A 117 12.62 3.06 -8.83
C LEU A 117 13.66 2.61 -9.87
N LYS A 118 13.18 2.00 -10.94
CA LYS A 118 14.02 1.73 -12.11
C LYS A 118 14.16 3.04 -12.89
N VAL A 119 15.40 3.50 -13.08
CA VAL A 119 15.69 4.82 -13.66
C VAL A 119 15.12 4.99 -15.06
N ASP A 120 15.25 3.98 -15.91
CA ASP A 120 14.85 4.05 -17.33
C ASP A 120 13.33 4.13 -17.53
N THR A 121 12.56 3.50 -16.65
CA THR A 121 11.11 3.28 -16.85
C THR A 121 10.23 3.91 -15.79
N GLY A 122 10.81 4.32 -14.65
CA GLY A 122 10.06 4.76 -13.47
C GLY A 122 9.32 3.62 -12.75
N ALA A 123 9.54 2.35 -13.15
CA ALA A 123 8.90 1.22 -12.51
C ALA A 123 9.30 1.11 -11.04
N VAL A 124 8.33 0.94 -10.15
CA VAL A 124 8.56 0.75 -8.72
C VAL A 124 9.04 -0.67 -8.49
N LEU A 125 10.28 -0.84 -8.06
CA LEU A 125 10.90 -2.13 -7.76
C LEU A 125 10.76 -2.52 -6.29
N ALA A 126 10.75 -1.53 -5.38
CA ALA A 126 10.41 -1.75 -3.98
C ALA A 126 9.65 -0.54 -3.42
N LEU A 127 8.71 -0.80 -2.53
CA LEU A 127 7.99 0.21 -1.76
C LEU A 127 7.68 -0.39 -0.39
N VAL A 128 8.41 0.06 0.61
CA VAL A 128 8.33 -0.43 1.98
C VAL A 128 8.04 0.71 2.93
N ASN A 129 7.23 0.44 3.94
CA ASN A 129 7.00 1.35 5.06
C ASN A 129 7.23 0.60 6.37
N SER A 130 7.75 1.27 7.36
CA SER A 130 7.92 0.76 8.73
C SER A 130 7.46 1.83 9.74
N PRO A 131 6.73 1.45 10.78
CA PRO A 131 6.13 0.12 10.98
C PRO A 131 5.05 -0.21 9.95
N ALA A 132 4.72 -1.48 9.81
CA ALA A 132 3.70 -1.96 8.90
C ALA A 132 2.68 -2.84 9.62
N PHE A 133 1.43 -2.75 9.20
CA PHE A 133 0.39 -3.66 9.68
C PHE A 133 0.49 -5.04 9.02
N LYS A 134 -0.22 -6.01 9.55
CA LYS A 134 -0.26 -7.38 8.99
C LYS A 134 -1.59 -7.62 8.28
N PRO A 135 -1.64 -7.69 6.94
CA PRO A 135 -2.87 -7.89 6.19
C PRO A 135 -3.66 -9.15 6.59
N LYS A 136 -2.97 -10.20 7.02
CA LYS A 136 -3.60 -11.43 7.51
C LYS A 136 -4.50 -11.21 8.73
N GLU A 137 -4.13 -10.30 9.63
CA GLU A 137 -4.90 -10.01 10.83
C GLU A 137 -6.23 -9.34 10.46
N PHE A 138 -6.20 -8.47 9.45
CA PHE A 138 -7.42 -7.86 8.93
C PHE A 138 -8.35 -8.88 8.25
N ALA A 139 -7.79 -9.81 7.48
CA ALA A 139 -8.56 -10.83 6.78
C ALA A 139 -9.24 -11.83 7.73
N ARG A 140 -8.67 -12.09 8.93
CA ARG A 140 -9.34 -12.93 9.93
C ARG A 140 -10.39 -12.19 10.76
N GLY A 141 -10.43 -10.87 10.63
CA GLY A 141 -11.19 -9.97 11.49
C GLY A 141 -10.37 -9.56 12.73
N LEU A 142 -10.36 -8.28 13.02
CA LEU A 142 -9.72 -7.69 14.20
C LEU A 142 -10.73 -7.58 15.34
N THR A 143 -10.30 -7.92 16.55
CA THR A 143 -11.04 -7.58 17.76
C THR A 143 -10.99 -6.05 18.00
N PRO A 144 -11.93 -5.49 18.79
CA PRO A 144 -11.89 -4.06 19.14
C PRO A 144 -10.57 -3.65 19.81
N GLY A 145 -9.96 -4.54 20.61
CA GLY A 145 -8.66 -4.31 21.25
C GLY A 145 -7.51 -4.24 20.24
N GLU A 146 -7.42 -5.21 19.31
CA GLU A 146 -6.42 -5.23 18.25
C GLU A 146 -6.56 -4.01 17.32
N TRP A 147 -7.79 -3.64 16.99
CA TRP A 147 -8.05 -2.44 16.20
C TRP A 147 -7.51 -1.19 16.90
N ARG A 148 -7.80 -1.04 18.21
CA ARG A 148 -7.35 0.07 19.01
C ARG A 148 -5.81 0.12 19.09
N GLN A 149 -5.16 -1.02 19.31
CA GLN A 149 -3.69 -1.11 19.31
C GLN A 149 -3.05 -0.63 17.99
N ILE A 150 -3.70 -0.87 16.87
CA ILE A 150 -3.20 -0.43 15.56
C ILE A 150 -3.47 1.05 15.32
N THR A 151 -4.64 1.56 15.72
CA THR A 151 -5.06 2.94 15.44
C THR A 151 -4.54 3.96 16.46
N GLU A 152 -4.21 3.53 17.66
CA GLU A 152 -3.64 4.36 18.73
C GLU A 152 -2.12 4.16 18.88
N HIS A 153 -1.48 3.43 17.95
CA HIS A 153 -0.04 3.24 17.96
C HIS A 153 0.67 4.54 17.59
N GLU A 154 1.67 4.96 18.38
CA GLU A 154 2.40 6.23 18.19
C GLU A 154 2.95 6.37 16.75
N ASP A 155 3.44 5.29 16.19
CA ASP A 155 4.08 5.29 14.87
C ASP A 155 3.10 5.00 13.72
N ASP A 156 1.80 5.12 13.89
CA ASP A 156 0.79 4.99 12.82
C ASP A 156 1.07 3.90 11.75
N PRO A 157 1.01 2.61 12.10
CA PRO A 157 1.36 1.54 11.16
C PRO A 157 0.44 1.43 9.92
N LEU A 158 -0.68 2.15 9.92
CA LEU A 158 -1.61 2.21 8.78
C LEU A 158 -1.24 3.29 7.76
N VAL A 159 -0.34 4.21 8.09
CA VAL A 159 0.08 5.29 7.20
C VAL A 159 1.05 4.77 6.15
N ASN A 160 0.72 5.01 4.89
CA ASN A 160 1.66 4.77 3.79
C ASN A 160 2.65 5.93 3.70
N ARG A 161 3.72 5.86 4.48
CA ARG A 161 4.74 6.92 4.59
C ARG A 161 5.36 7.27 3.25
N ALA A 162 5.57 6.28 2.39
CA ALA A 162 6.14 6.49 1.06
C ALA A 162 5.27 7.35 0.14
N ALA A 163 3.92 7.31 0.31
CA ALA A 163 2.98 7.99 -0.58
C ALA A 163 2.22 9.14 0.10
N GLN A 164 2.14 9.15 1.43
CA GLN A 164 1.32 10.10 2.20
C GLN A 164 2.14 10.87 3.24
N GLY A 165 3.37 10.41 3.54
CA GLY A 165 4.26 11.08 4.49
C GLY A 165 4.71 12.44 3.92
N GLN A 166 4.74 13.44 4.80
CA GLN A 166 5.24 14.77 4.50
C GLN A 166 6.45 15.02 5.39
N TYR A 167 7.62 15.17 4.78
CA TYR A 167 8.88 15.35 5.49
C TYR A 167 9.61 16.58 4.96
N PRO A 168 10.29 17.36 5.81
CA PRO A 168 11.17 18.42 5.34
C PRO A 168 12.28 17.80 4.48
N PRO A 169 12.42 18.22 3.22
CA PRO A 169 13.38 17.58 2.31
C PRO A 169 14.84 17.87 2.66
N GLY A 170 15.10 18.95 3.39
CA GLY A 170 16.47 19.35 3.71
C GLY A 170 17.37 19.47 2.49
N SER A 171 18.66 19.08 2.62
CA SER A 171 19.65 19.12 1.54
C SER A 171 19.31 18.28 0.31
N THR A 172 18.38 17.33 0.40
CA THR A 172 17.93 16.55 -0.77
C THR A 172 17.23 17.43 -1.81
N PHE A 173 16.62 18.54 -1.36
CA PHE A 173 15.98 19.50 -2.26
C PHE A 173 16.97 20.26 -3.14
N LYS A 174 18.26 20.28 -2.80
CA LYS A 174 19.31 20.93 -3.61
C LYS A 174 19.38 20.37 -5.03
N ILE A 175 19.05 19.08 -5.21
CA ILE A 175 18.98 18.45 -6.53
C ILE A 175 17.90 19.12 -7.40
N VAL A 176 16.73 19.36 -6.82
CA VAL A 176 15.62 20.03 -7.53
C VAL A 176 15.99 21.48 -7.87
N THR A 177 16.58 22.21 -6.91
CA THR A 177 17.02 23.58 -7.10
C THR A 177 18.10 23.68 -8.19
N ALA A 178 19.08 22.77 -8.21
CA ALA A 178 20.12 22.74 -9.22
C ALA A 178 19.54 22.46 -10.62
N LEU A 179 18.65 21.49 -10.74
CA LEU A 179 17.98 21.17 -12.01
C LEU A 179 17.15 22.36 -12.53
N ALA A 180 16.40 23.02 -11.66
CA ALA A 180 15.64 24.21 -12.02
C ALA A 180 16.56 25.34 -12.49
N ALA A 181 17.64 25.63 -11.78
CA ALA A 181 18.59 26.65 -12.14
C ALA A 181 19.30 26.39 -13.49
N LEU A 182 19.58 25.11 -13.79
CA LEU A 182 20.12 24.71 -15.10
C LEU A 182 19.07 24.85 -16.21
N GLN A 183 17.83 24.45 -15.96
CA GLN A 183 16.73 24.53 -16.93
C GLN A 183 16.38 25.96 -17.27
N GLU A 184 16.34 26.83 -16.28
CA GLU A 184 16.09 28.27 -16.46
C GLU A 184 17.31 29.06 -16.97
N GLY A 185 18.46 28.38 -17.14
CA GLY A 185 19.68 29.01 -17.63
C GLY A 185 20.34 30.00 -16.65
N VAL A 186 19.93 29.98 -15.36
CA VAL A 186 20.53 30.84 -14.31
C VAL A 186 21.97 30.44 -14.03
N ILE A 187 22.25 29.16 -14.15
CA ILE A 187 23.62 28.60 -14.07
C ILE A 187 23.91 27.73 -15.29
N SER A 188 25.22 27.58 -15.61
CA SER A 188 25.67 26.60 -16.60
C SER A 188 26.35 25.43 -15.90
N PRO A 189 26.41 24.22 -16.52
CA PRO A 189 27.11 23.06 -15.93
C PRO A 189 28.60 23.32 -15.65
N ASN A 190 29.20 24.24 -16.36
CA ASN A 190 30.62 24.59 -16.28
C ASN A 190 30.89 25.79 -15.36
N LYS A 191 29.85 26.36 -14.72
CA LYS A 191 30.03 27.47 -13.79
C LYS A 191 30.76 27.03 -12.56
N THR A 192 31.91 27.57 -12.28
CA THR A 192 32.66 27.35 -11.05
C THR A 192 32.35 28.44 -10.05
N LEU A 193 32.19 28.04 -8.79
CA LEU A 193 32.02 28.94 -7.66
C LEU A 193 33.20 28.72 -6.72
N PHE A 194 33.82 29.83 -6.30
CA PHE A 194 34.89 29.76 -5.31
C PHE A 194 34.26 29.52 -3.93
N CYS A 195 34.67 28.46 -3.25
CA CYS A 195 34.25 28.16 -1.88
C CYS A 195 35.40 28.53 -0.94
N GLY A 196 35.28 29.68 -0.29
CA GLY A 196 36.29 30.21 0.66
C GLY A 196 36.07 29.75 2.10
N GLY A 197 35.28 28.71 2.32
CA GLY A 197 34.94 28.21 3.67
C GLY A 197 33.67 28.84 4.27
N SER A 198 33.27 30.01 3.79
CA SER A 198 32.02 30.67 4.20
C SER A 198 31.35 31.36 3.02
N TYR A 199 30.03 31.45 3.07
CA TYR A 199 29.22 32.16 2.09
C TYR A 199 28.28 33.12 2.79
N SER A 200 28.33 34.40 2.41
CA SER A 200 27.43 35.44 2.95
C SER A 200 26.26 35.64 1.99
N CYS A 201 25.07 35.40 2.46
CA CYS A 201 23.84 35.64 1.74
C CYS A 201 22.96 36.60 2.51
N LEU A 202 22.82 37.84 2.04
CA LEU A 202 22.05 38.92 2.70
C LEU A 202 22.34 39.10 4.19
N LEU A 203 21.51 38.52 5.05
CA LEU A 203 21.60 38.64 6.52
C LEU A 203 22.26 37.42 7.20
N TYR A 204 22.59 36.37 6.41
CA TYR A 204 23.11 35.13 6.97
C TYR A 204 24.50 34.80 6.43
N THR A 205 25.36 34.30 7.32
CA THR A 205 26.66 33.71 6.98
C THR A 205 26.53 32.22 7.30
N SER A 206 26.73 31.35 6.31
CA SER A 206 26.88 29.91 6.54
C SER A 206 28.27 29.47 6.16
N ASP A 207 28.87 28.55 6.90
CA ASP A 207 30.08 27.89 6.47
C ASP A 207 29.73 26.64 5.63
N ALA A 208 30.73 26.05 4.97
CA ALA A 208 30.51 24.89 4.11
C ALA A 208 30.07 23.63 4.86
N ALA A 209 30.11 23.63 6.20
CA ALA A 209 29.73 22.56 7.08
C ALA A 209 28.34 22.77 7.73
N ASP A 210 27.77 23.98 7.61
CA ASP A 210 26.44 24.29 8.14
C ASP A 210 25.35 23.71 7.24
N ASP A 211 24.64 22.72 7.73
CA ASP A 211 23.44 22.14 7.11
C ASP A 211 22.19 23.02 7.24
N THR A 212 22.31 24.22 7.80
CA THR A 212 21.21 25.19 7.86
C THR A 212 20.95 25.78 6.49
N PRO A 213 19.78 25.49 5.87
CA PRO A 213 19.45 26.11 4.58
C PRO A 213 19.29 27.64 4.79
N CYS A 214 19.95 28.41 3.93
CA CYS A 214 19.55 29.78 3.69
C CYS A 214 18.15 29.71 3.05
N VAL A 215 17.10 30.00 3.82
CA VAL A 215 15.73 30.14 3.35
C VAL A 215 15.56 31.52 2.73
#